data_613a841a959faae79c2134120e67c3cb
#
_entry.id   613a841a959faae79c2134120e67c3cb
#
_cell.length_a   1.000
_cell.length_b   1.000
_cell.length_c   1.000
_cell.angle_alpha   90.00
_cell.angle_beta   90.00
_cell.angle_gamma   90.00
#
_symmetry.space_group_name_H-M   'P 1'
#
loop_
_entity.id
_entity.type
_entity.pdbx_description
1 polymer ?
#
loop_
_entity_poly.entity_id
_entity_poly.type
_entity_poly.pdbx_seq_one_letter_code
_entity_poly.pdbx_strand_id
1 'polypeptide(L)'
;MASRQNGERTRVMIVEQDLGFGMKLADWLATHGYQPVFIRTVEAAIDELSSFRPQAIFFGLGCSGPAAQIDTAEALLLIQTVCPNVPVLTIADQTSEDLTQVVFRQGVRRFLVKPVEFSQIGEVLQSELSAATVIG
;
A
#
# COMPACT_ATOMS: atom_id res chain seq x y z
N MET A 1 -19.19 14.05 -8.12
CA MET A 1 -19.28 14.31 -7.20
C MET A 1 -18.79 15.47 -6.48
N ALA A 2 -19.58 15.97 -5.81
CA ALA A 2 -19.35 17.24 -5.21
C ALA A 2 -18.20 17.21 -4.24
N SER A 3 -18.00 16.13 -3.55
CA SER A 3 -16.98 16.04 -2.54
C SER A 3 -15.57 16.18 -3.11
N ARG A 4 -15.44 16.05 -4.43
CA ARG A 4 -14.12 16.15 -5.01
C ARG A 4 -13.85 17.47 -5.66
N GLN A 5 -14.78 18.39 -5.55
CA GLN A 5 -14.65 19.64 -6.26
C GLN A 5 -13.53 20.51 -5.75
N ASN A 6 -13.13 20.35 -4.50
CA ASN A 6 -12.05 21.15 -3.98
C ASN A 6 -10.68 20.53 -4.19
N GLY A 7 -10.60 19.57 -5.12
CA GLY A 7 -9.32 19.01 -5.49
C GLY A 7 -8.86 17.83 -4.65
N GLU A 8 -9.70 17.41 -3.73
CA GLU A 8 -9.32 16.25 -2.93
C GLU A 8 -9.24 15.01 -3.78
N ARG A 9 -8.19 14.24 -3.56
CA ARG A 9 -7.96 12.99 -4.26
C ARG A 9 -7.82 11.87 -3.24
N THR A 10 -8.05 10.64 -3.70
CA THR A 10 -7.85 9.49 -2.84
C THR A 10 -6.37 9.35 -2.51
N ARG A 11 -6.06 9.32 -1.23
CA ARG A 11 -4.69 9.27 -0.75
C ARG A 11 -4.21 7.84 -0.70
N VAL A 12 -3.06 7.58 -1.32
CA VAL A 12 -2.48 6.25 -1.41
C VAL A 12 -1.04 6.32 -0.92
N MET A 13 -0.71 5.52 0.07
CA MET A 13 0.65 5.44 0.57
C MET A 13 1.36 4.27 -0.08
N ILE A 14 2.57 4.51 -0.56
CA ILE A 14 3.41 3.47 -1.16
C ILE A 14 4.62 3.29 -0.25
N VAL A 15 4.75 2.13 0.35
CA VAL A 15 5.91 1.78 1.16
C VAL A 15 6.72 0.79 0.35
N GLU A 16 7.82 1.24 -0.26
CA GLU A 16 8.55 0.45 -1.22
C GLU A 16 10.04 0.77 -1.17
N GLN A 17 10.86 -0.27 -1.07
CA GLN A 17 12.30 -0.08 -1.01
C GLN A 17 12.90 0.21 -2.39
N ASP A 18 12.32 -0.34 -3.45
CA ASP A 18 12.82 -0.15 -4.81
C ASP A 18 12.45 1.24 -5.29
N LEU A 19 13.46 2.11 -5.39
CA LEU A 19 13.24 3.50 -5.77
C LEU A 19 12.61 3.62 -7.16
N GLY A 20 13.11 2.85 -8.13
CA GLY A 20 12.58 2.93 -9.49
C GLY A 20 11.13 2.53 -9.58
N PHE A 21 10.76 1.42 -8.96
CA PHE A 21 9.39 0.96 -9.00
C PHE A 21 8.47 1.92 -8.23
N GLY A 22 8.91 2.36 -7.07
CA GLY A 22 8.10 3.26 -6.26
C GLY A 22 7.82 4.58 -6.94
N MET A 23 8.83 5.16 -7.59
CA MET A 23 8.64 6.42 -8.28
C MET A 23 7.71 6.27 -9.48
N LYS A 24 7.85 5.18 -10.23
CA LYS A 24 6.97 4.95 -11.38
C LYS A 24 5.54 4.72 -10.95
N LEU A 25 5.34 3.97 -9.88
CA LEU A 25 4.00 3.73 -9.36
C LEU A 25 3.38 5.03 -8.86
N ALA A 26 4.15 5.83 -8.13
CA ALA A 26 3.64 7.11 -7.64
C ALA A 26 3.24 8.02 -8.79
N ASP A 27 4.08 8.08 -9.83
CA ASP A 27 3.78 8.90 -11.00
C ASP A 27 2.51 8.42 -11.70
N TRP A 28 2.38 7.10 -11.87
CA TRP A 28 1.20 6.54 -12.50
C TRP A 28 -0.06 6.88 -11.70
N LEU A 29 0.01 6.73 -10.39
CA LEU A 29 -1.14 7.03 -9.54
C LEU A 29 -1.51 8.51 -9.61
N ALA A 30 -0.52 9.40 -9.58
CA ALA A 30 -0.77 10.82 -9.65
C ALA A 30 -1.47 11.21 -10.95
N THR A 31 -1.08 10.57 -12.06
CA THR A 31 -1.69 10.88 -13.35
C THR A 31 -3.06 10.25 -13.53
N HIS A 32 -3.45 9.35 -12.62
CA HIS A 32 -4.74 8.67 -12.69
C HIS A 32 -5.69 9.09 -11.57
N GLY A 33 -5.45 10.26 -11.00
CA GLY A 33 -6.43 10.86 -10.09
C GLY A 33 -6.22 10.57 -8.62
N TYR A 34 -5.11 9.95 -8.26
CA TYR A 34 -4.80 9.67 -6.86
C TYR A 34 -3.78 10.66 -6.33
N GLN A 35 -3.68 10.72 -5.01
CA GLN A 35 -2.67 11.52 -4.34
C GLN A 35 -1.71 10.56 -3.63
N PRO A 36 -0.58 10.22 -4.25
CA PRO A 36 0.34 9.27 -3.65
C PRO A 36 1.35 9.93 -2.74
N VAL A 37 1.84 9.16 -1.77
CA VAL A 37 3.08 9.48 -1.07
C VAL A 37 3.94 8.24 -1.13
N PHE A 38 5.22 8.43 -1.47
CA PHE A 38 6.15 7.33 -1.63
C PHE A 38 7.17 7.38 -0.51
N ILE A 39 7.21 6.32 0.30
CA ILE A 39 8.04 6.25 1.48
C ILE A 39 8.86 4.96 1.39
N ARG A 40 10.13 5.03 1.73
CA ARG A 40 11.04 3.92 1.49
C ARG A 40 11.31 3.04 2.69
N THR A 41 10.89 3.43 3.88
CA THR A 41 11.10 2.61 5.07
C THR A 41 9.80 2.46 5.84
N VAL A 42 9.70 1.33 6.56
CA VAL A 42 8.53 1.07 7.38
C VAL A 42 8.42 2.10 8.51
N GLU A 43 9.56 2.44 9.12
CA GLU A 43 9.55 3.38 10.24
C GLU A 43 9.00 4.74 9.83
N ALA A 44 9.46 5.24 8.68
CA ALA A 44 8.98 6.51 8.19
C ALA A 44 7.50 6.43 7.80
N ALA A 45 7.07 5.29 7.27
CA ALA A 45 5.67 5.11 6.90
C ALA A 45 4.77 5.17 8.12
N ILE A 46 5.17 4.50 9.20
CA ILE A 46 4.38 4.49 10.42
C ILE A 46 4.25 5.90 10.98
N ASP A 47 5.34 6.67 10.93
CA ASP A 47 5.30 8.06 11.39
C ASP A 47 4.34 8.92 10.59
N GLU A 48 4.16 8.60 9.30
CA GLU A 48 3.32 9.41 8.42
C GLU A 48 1.85 9.00 8.45
N LEU A 49 1.51 7.85 8.98
CA LEU A 49 0.15 7.34 8.88
C LEU A 49 -0.88 8.29 9.47
N SER A 50 -0.57 8.87 10.63
CA SER A 50 -1.53 9.74 11.30
C SER A 50 -1.78 11.04 10.57
N SER A 51 -0.74 11.60 9.96
CA SER A 51 -0.88 12.89 9.28
C SER A 51 -1.35 12.74 7.84
N PHE A 52 -0.83 11.75 7.11
CA PHE A 52 -1.23 11.56 5.73
C PHE A 52 -2.63 10.95 5.62
N ARG A 53 -2.97 10.02 6.52
CA ARG A 53 -4.27 9.37 6.57
C ARG A 53 -4.60 8.70 5.24
N PRO A 54 -3.82 7.70 4.84
CA PRO A 54 -4.06 7.05 3.55
C PRO A 54 -5.38 6.31 3.52
N GLN A 55 -5.95 6.21 2.33
CA GLN A 55 -7.16 5.43 2.10
C GLN A 55 -6.84 4.06 1.52
N ALA A 56 -5.61 3.84 1.09
CA ALA A 56 -5.08 2.55 0.68
C ALA A 56 -3.57 2.58 0.85
N ILE A 57 -2.98 1.41 1.07
CA ILE A 57 -1.55 1.30 1.29
C ILE A 57 -1.01 0.18 0.42
N PHE A 58 -0.01 0.49 -0.42
CA PHE A 58 0.79 -0.52 -1.10
C PHE A 58 2.03 -0.78 -0.28
N PHE A 59 2.28 -2.02 0.05
CA PHE A 59 3.41 -2.39 0.90
C PHE A 59 4.33 -3.35 0.15
N GLY A 60 5.54 -2.89 -0.16
CA GLY A 60 6.55 -3.70 -0.82
C GLY A 60 7.22 -4.61 0.19
N LEU A 61 7.22 -5.89 -0.09
CA LEU A 61 7.66 -6.87 0.90
C LEU A 61 9.17 -6.90 1.11
N GLY A 62 9.93 -6.19 0.28
CA GLY A 62 11.37 -6.07 0.51
C GLY A 62 11.77 -5.06 1.55
N CYS A 63 10.81 -4.26 2.05
CA CYS A 63 11.14 -3.17 2.96
C CYS A 63 11.59 -3.63 4.33
N SER A 64 11.29 -4.87 4.70
CA SER A 64 11.70 -5.40 6.01
C SER A 64 12.73 -6.49 5.83
N GLY A 65 13.77 -6.20 5.07
CA GLY A 65 14.87 -7.14 4.85
C GLY A 65 15.74 -7.34 6.07
N PRO A 66 16.83 -8.10 5.93
CA PRO A 66 17.65 -8.47 7.08
C PRO A 66 18.22 -7.30 7.86
N ALA A 67 18.42 -6.16 7.22
CA ALA A 67 18.93 -4.97 7.88
C ALA A 67 17.85 -4.17 8.59
N ALA A 68 16.58 -4.49 8.37
CA ALA A 68 15.49 -3.76 8.99
C ALA A 68 15.28 -4.23 10.42
N GLN A 69 14.82 -3.35 11.27
CA GLN A 69 14.55 -3.70 12.66
C GLN A 69 13.17 -4.28 12.86
N ILE A 70 12.28 -4.08 11.89
CA ILE A 70 10.90 -4.53 11.97
C ILE A 70 10.68 -5.55 10.87
N ASP A 71 10.23 -6.75 11.20
CA ASP A 71 9.95 -7.75 10.17
C ASP A 71 8.58 -7.49 9.52
N THR A 72 8.30 -8.25 8.46
CA THR A 72 7.09 -8.04 7.67
C THR A 72 5.81 -8.18 8.49
N ALA A 73 5.71 -9.23 9.29
CA ALA A 73 4.50 -9.46 10.07
C ALA A 73 4.28 -8.34 11.07
N GLU A 74 5.35 -7.93 11.75
CA GLU A 74 5.24 -6.86 12.73
C GLU A 74 4.90 -5.53 12.06
N ALA A 75 5.51 -5.25 10.90
CA ALA A 75 5.21 -4.03 10.17
C ALA A 75 3.73 -3.95 9.78
N LEU A 76 3.20 -5.05 9.26
CA LEU A 76 1.80 -5.09 8.87
C LEU A 76 0.87 -4.94 10.07
N LEU A 77 1.23 -5.55 11.19
CA LEU A 77 0.45 -5.42 12.40
C LEU A 77 0.40 -3.97 12.87
N LEU A 78 1.55 -3.30 12.87
CA LEU A 78 1.61 -1.90 13.28
C LEU A 78 0.78 -1.00 12.37
N ILE A 79 0.90 -1.21 11.07
CA ILE A 79 0.14 -0.42 10.10
C ILE A 79 -1.36 -0.60 10.34
N GLN A 80 -1.79 -1.83 10.54
CA GLN A 80 -3.21 -2.09 10.70
C GLN A 80 -3.73 -1.67 12.06
N THR A 81 -2.86 -1.59 13.06
CA THR A 81 -3.24 -1.07 14.35
C THR A 81 -3.56 0.43 14.25
N VAL A 82 -2.75 1.16 13.47
CA VAL A 82 -2.97 2.59 13.28
C VAL A 82 -4.12 2.86 12.30
N CYS A 83 -4.23 2.04 11.27
CA CYS A 83 -5.21 2.24 10.20
C CYS A 83 -6.02 0.97 9.99
N PRO A 84 -6.91 0.61 10.93
CA PRO A 84 -7.57 -0.71 10.88
C PRO A 84 -8.52 -0.91 9.72
N ASN A 85 -9.05 0.17 9.14
CA ASN A 85 -10.02 0.06 8.05
C ASN A 85 -9.46 0.35 6.69
N VAL A 86 -8.14 0.50 6.59
CA VAL A 86 -7.49 0.84 5.33
C VAL A 86 -6.99 -0.44 4.66
N PRO A 87 -7.36 -0.69 3.40
CA PRO A 87 -6.87 -1.89 2.72
C PRO A 87 -5.36 -1.80 2.47
N VAL A 88 -4.68 -2.90 2.77
CA VAL A 88 -3.25 -3.03 2.52
C VAL A 88 -3.07 -4.05 1.41
N LEU A 89 -2.36 -3.63 0.36
CA LEU A 89 -2.06 -4.46 -0.79
C LEU A 89 -0.55 -4.65 -0.84
N THR A 90 -0.09 -5.89 -0.92
CA THR A 90 1.34 -6.15 -0.93
C THR A 90 1.86 -6.41 -2.33
N ILE A 91 3.10 -6.01 -2.57
CA ILE A 91 3.78 -6.21 -3.85
C ILE A 91 5.15 -6.82 -3.54
N ALA A 92 5.47 -7.92 -4.19
CA ALA A 92 6.72 -8.65 -3.94
C ALA A 92 7.44 -8.92 -5.25
N ASP A 93 8.77 -9.08 -5.16
CA ASP A 93 9.57 -9.47 -6.30
C ASP A 93 9.33 -10.92 -6.67
N GLN A 94 9.07 -11.75 -5.68
CA GLN A 94 8.76 -13.16 -5.89
C GLN A 94 7.90 -13.63 -4.73
N THR A 95 7.24 -14.76 -4.94
CA THR A 95 6.32 -15.28 -3.95
C THR A 95 6.86 -16.58 -3.35
N SER A 96 6.45 -16.86 -2.13
CA SER A 96 6.60 -18.17 -1.51
C SER A 96 5.35 -18.45 -0.72
N GLU A 97 5.09 -19.73 -0.47
CA GLU A 97 3.90 -20.10 0.26
C GLU A 97 3.95 -19.54 1.69
N ASP A 98 5.11 -19.60 2.32
CA ASP A 98 5.24 -19.10 3.67
C ASP A 98 4.97 -17.60 3.75
N LEU A 99 5.53 -16.84 2.83
CA LEU A 99 5.34 -15.39 2.81
C LEU A 99 3.89 -15.04 2.56
N THR A 100 3.26 -15.74 1.61
CA THR A 100 1.86 -15.50 1.30
C THR A 100 0.97 -15.75 2.52
N GLN A 101 1.23 -16.82 3.24
CA GLN A 101 0.45 -17.12 4.44
C GLN A 101 0.63 -16.05 5.51
N VAL A 102 1.87 -15.59 5.69
CA VAL A 102 2.14 -14.57 6.71
C VAL A 102 1.35 -13.31 6.43
N VAL A 103 1.39 -12.82 5.19
CA VAL A 103 0.75 -11.55 4.89
C VAL A 103 -0.77 -11.65 4.96
N PHE A 104 -1.35 -12.75 4.50
CA PHE A 104 -2.80 -12.86 4.57
C PHE A 104 -3.31 -13.04 5.99
N ARG A 105 -2.52 -13.67 6.86
CA ARG A 105 -2.87 -13.75 8.28
C ARG A 105 -2.93 -12.38 8.92
N GLN A 106 -2.13 -11.45 8.41
CA GLN A 106 -2.12 -10.09 8.95
C GLN A 106 -3.18 -9.20 8.32
N GLY A 107 -4.11 -9.78 7.53
CA GLY A 107 -5.21 -8.99 7.01
C GLY A 107 -4.94 -8.27 5.70
N VAL A 108 -3.86 -8.63 5.01
CA VAL A 108 -3.56 -8.06 3.70
C VAL A 108 -4.66 -8.47 2.72
N ARG A 109 -5.11 -7.52 1.90
CA ARG A 109 -6.21 -7.76 0.98
C ARG A 109 -5.78 -8.38 -0.33
N ARG A 110 -4.60 -8.05 -0.82
CA ARG A 110 -4.12 -8.51 -2.11
C ARG A 110 -2.62 -8.76 -2.06
N PHE A 111 -2.17 -9.70 -2.84
CA PHE A 111 -0.76 -10.05 -2.94
C PHE A 111 -0.41 -10.06 -4.42
N LEU A 112 0.43 -9.10 -4.84
CA LEU A 112 0.83 -8.94 -6.22
C LEU A 112 2.30 -9.27 -6.36
N VAL A 113 2.69 -9.84 -7.49
CA VAL A 113 4.08 -10.26 -7.74
C VAL A 113 4.57 -9.56 -8.99
N LYS A 114 5.74 -8.95 -8.90
CA LYS A 114 6.37 -8.29 -10.05
C LYS A 114 6.84 -9.32 -11.06
N PRO A 115 6.81 -9.00 -12.36
CA PRO A 115 6.35 -7.75 -12.93
C PRO A 115 4.83 -7.69 -12.97
N VAL A 116 4.28 -6.53 -12.61
CA VAL A 116 2.85 -6.33 -12.60
C VAL A 116 2.54 -5.05 -13.36
N GLU A 117 1.49 -5.09 -14.17
CA GLU A 117 1.08 -3.93 -14.95
C GLU A 117 0.47 -2.88 -14.04
N PHE A 118 0.80 -1.62 -14.27
CA PHE A 118 0.21 -0.55 -13.45
C PHE A 118 -1.30 -0.47 -13.65
N SER A 119 -1.80 -0.75 -14.85
CA SER A 119 -3.24 -0.79 -15.05
C SER A 119 -3.90 -1.86 -14.19
N GLN A 120 -3.24 -2.98 -14.02
CA GLN A 120 -3.73 -4.05 -13.14
C GLN A 120 -3.72 -3.60 -11.68
N ILE A 121 -2.68 -2.90 -11.28
CA ILE A 121 -2.61 -2.34 -9.94
C ILE A 121 -3.77 -1.38 -9.73
N GLY A 122 -4.07 -0.55 -10.71
CA GLY A 122 -5.17 0.39 -10.62
C GLY A 122 -6.52 -0.28 -10.47
N GLU A 123 -6.73 -1.39 -11.20
CA GLU A 123 -7.98 -2.13 -11.10
C GLU A 123 -8.16 -2.74 -9.71
N VAL A 124 -7.10 -3.32 -9.18
CA VAL A 124 -7.14 -3.93 -7.86
C VAL A 124 -7.38 -2.85 -6.80
N LEU A 125 -6.69 -1.72 -6.92
CA LEU A 125 -6.87 -0.62 -5.99
C LEU A 125 -8.29 -0.11 -6.00
N GLN A 126 -8.85 0.11 -7.18
CA GLN A 126 -10.21 0.59 -7.29
C GLN A 126 -11.20 -0.40 -6.71
N SER A 127 -10.99 -1.67 -6.93
CA SER A 127 -11.84 -2.72 -6.38
C SER A 127 -11.84 -2.69 -4.86
N GLU A 128 -10.68 -2.53 -4.23
CA GLU A 128 -10.61 -2.51 -2.79
C GLU A 128 -11.19 -1.22 -2.20
N LEU A 129 -10.99 -0.10 -2.87
CA LEU A 129 -11.57 1.14 -2.43
C LEU A 129 -13.10 1.12 -2.51
N SER A 130 -13.63 0.52 -3.57
CA SER A 130 -15.07 0.40 -3.72
C SER A 130 -15.68 -0.51 -2.67
N ALA A 131 -15.01 -1.61 -2.36
CA ALA A 131 -15.48 -2.53 -1.32
C ALA A 131 -15.52 -1.85 0.03
N ALA A 132 -14.50 -1.07 0.35
CA ALA A 132 -14.45 -0.34 1.62
C ALA A 132 -15.57 0.68 1.71
N THR A 133 -15.87 1.35 0.60
CA THR A 133 -16.93 2.34 0.56
C THR A 133 -18.29 1.68 0.78
N VAL A 134 -18.50 0.52 0.16
CA VAL A 134 -19.80 -0.16 0.27
C VAL A 134 -20.05 -0.60 1.70
N ILE A 135 -19.02 -1.08 2.37
CA ILE A 135 -19.15 -1.53 3.74
C ILE A 135 -19.44 -0.36 4.68
N GLY A 136 -18.75 0.72 4.43
CA GLY A 136 -18.91 1.89 5.27
C GLY A 136 -20.26 2.53 5.07
#